data_2cc367a902da931f99a12d2e352dbd5d
#
_entry.id   2cc367a902da931f99a12d2e352dbd5d
#
_cell.length_a   1.000
_cell.length_b   1.000
_cell.length_c   1.000
_cell.angle_alpha   90.00
_cell.angle_beta   90.00
_cell.angle_gamma   90.00
#
_symmetry.space_group_name_H-M   'P 1'
#
loop_
_entity.id
_entity.type
_entity.pdbx_description
1 polymer ?
#
loop_
_entity_poly.entity_id
_entity_poly.type
_entity_poly.pdbx_seq_one_letter_code
_entity_poly.pdbx_strand_id
1 'polypeptide(L)'
;MKTADNMQDLIQYFPERLRESIAAFGNGLTEIRLRREKPIILMRNSDMLFVDSNGKITKAVDSECVKVTSAEIDSFFYAICRNSVHSFQEDICSGFITLSGGHRVGLCGTAVVRGGKITNIKNINGFNVRVSREIIGLGEDIYNKIFCGELKNVLIAGAPASGKTTILRDLCRLLGSRYKVSLIDERSEIAAVYSGVPQNDVGMNTDVFDGYSKADGLETAVRVMSPDIIIFDEAGSQDEFGYMEHAMNCGIRICASIHASSIEDIKRRIPFWKSFDHIVMLGKLPKQEHRIFRTDEL
;
A
#
# COMPACT_ATOMS: atom_id res chain seq x y z
N MET A 1 -1.07 -11.16 16.04
CA MET A 1 -0.52 -10.24 15.02
C MET A 1 0.87 -10.75 14.63
N LYS A 2 1.06 -11.15 13.37
CA LYS A 2 2.36 -11.55 12.82
C LYS A 2 2.82 -10.48 11.85
N THR A 3 4.09 -10.12 11.86
CA THR A 3 4.73 -9.26 10.87
C THR A 3 5.70 -10.10 10.07
N ALA A 4 5.52 -10.18 8.76
CA ALA A 4 6.53 -10.72 7.85
C ALA A 4 7.48 -9.57 7.45
N ASP A 5 8.76 -9.77 7.61
CA ASP A 5 9.80 -8.80 7.25
C ASP A 5 10.59 -9.36 6.05
N ASN A 6 10.33 -8.80 4.88
CA ASN A 6 10.91 -9.26 3.60
C ASN A 6 12.26 -8.56 3.31
N MET A 7 13.04 -8.27 4.35
CA MET A 7 14.31 -7.54 4.22
C MET A 7 15.31 -8.20 3.27
N GLN A 8 15.35 -9.54 3.20
CA GLN A 8 16.27 -10.25 2.31
C GLN A 8 16.01 -9.92 0.84
N ASP A 9 14.74 -9.81 0.47
CA ASP A 9 14.33 -9.45 -0.91
C ASP A 9 14.71 -8.00 -1.26
N LEU A 10 14.77 -7.13 -0.26
CA LEU A 10 15.15 -5.75 -0.44
C LEU A 10 16.66 -5.54 -0.57
N ILE A 11 17.45 -6.20 0.29
CA ILE A 11 18.90 -5.98 0.41
C ILE A 11 19.62 -6.26 -0.92
N GLN A 12 19.15 -7.22 -1.73
CA GLN A 12 19.78 -7.58 -3.00
C GLN A 12 19.91 -6.42 -4.00
N TYR A 13 19.02 -5.41 -3.94
CA TYR A 13 19.06 -4.25 -4.83
C TYR A 13 20.14 -3.24 -4.49
N PHE A 14 20.63 -3.23 -3.24
CA PHE A 14 21.64 -2.28 -2.80
C PHE A 14 23.05 -2.64 -3.26
N PRO A 15 23.92 -1.65 -3.51
CA PRO A 15 25.35 -1.85 -3.70
C PRO A 15 25.95 -2.63 -2.52
N GLU A 16 26.90 -3.52 -2.82
CA GLU A 16 27.46 -4.47 -1.87
C GLU A 16 27.96 -3.81 -0.56
N ARG A 17 28.65 -2.69 -0.68
CA ARG A 17 29.16 -1.93 0.47
C ARG A 17 28.06 -1.47 1.44
N LEU A 18 26.86 -1.21 0.95
CA LEU A 18 25.71 -0.76 1.77
C LEU A 18 24.90 -1.91 2.34
N ARG A 19 24.99 -3.10 1.73
CA ARG A 19 24.21 -4.29 2.15
C ARG A 19 24.47 -4.70 3.59
N GLU A 20 25.75 -4.78 3.97
CA GLU A 20 26.15 -5.19 5.34
C GLU A 20 25.60 -4.20 6.38
N SER A 21 25.72 -2.90 6.12
CA SER A 21 25.23 -1.86 7.01
C SER A 21 23.70 -1.91 7.19
N ILE A 22 22.96 -2.17 6.10
CA ILE A 22 21.52 -2.29 6.13
C ILE A 22 21.09 -3.58 6.83
N ALA A 23 21.77 -4.71 6.54
CA ALA A 23 21.49 -6.00 7.17
C ALA A 23 21.75 -5.98 8.68
N ALA A 24 22.84 -5.32 9.11
CA ALA A 24 23.19 -5.18 10.52
C ALA A 24 22.15 -4.40 11.35
N PHE A 25 21.30 -3.60 10.69
CA PHE A 25 20.24 -2.84 11.35
C PHE A 25 19.16 -3.79 11.98
N GLY A 26 18.95 -4.94 11.38
CA GLY A 26 17.97 -5.91 11.85
C GLY A 26 16.52 -5.44 11.71
N ASN A 27 15.65 -5.99 12.56
CA ASN A 27 14.21 -5.72 12.51
C ASN A 27 13.86 -4.28 12.91
N GLY A 28 12.79 -3.76 12.35
CA GLY A 28 12.26 -2.47 12.72
C GLY A 28 12.58 -1.32 11.76
N LEU A 29 13.34 -1.58 10.70
CA LEU A 29 13.62 -0.59 9.66
C LEU A 29 12.32 -0.23 8.90
N THR A 30 11.98 1.06 8.87
CA THR A 30 10.77 1.53 8.18
C THR A 30 11.06 2.22 6.87
N GLU A 31 12.26 2.85 6.78
CA GLU A 31 12.63 3.62 5.60
C GLU A 31 14.16 3.69 5.47
N ILE A 32 14.65 3.65 4.23
CA ILE A 32 16.06 3.87 3.87
C ILE A 32 16.12 5.04 2.90
N ARG A 33 16.96 6.04 3.22
CA ARG A 33 17.15 7.20 2.34
C ARG A 33 18.55 7.23 1.78
N LEU A 34 18.63 7.14 0.46
CA LEU A 34 19.86 7.34 -0.31
C LEU A 34 19.85 8.73 -0.91
N ARG A 35 20.94 9.47 -0.76
CA ARG A 35 21.13 10.79 -1.37
C ARG A 35 22.57 10.89 -1.86
N ARG A 36 22.74 11.39 -3.08
CA ARG A 36 24.05 11.55 -3.71
C ARG A 36 24.98 12.37 -2.82
N GLU A 37 26.15 11.83 -2.50
CA GLU A 37 27.21 12.43 -1.67
C GLU A 37 26.76 12.84 -0.24
N LYS A 38 25.72 12.18 0.28
CA LYS A 38 25.22 12.39 1.63
C LYS A 38 25.24 11.10 2.43
N PRO A 39 25.27 11.18 3.77
CA PRO A 39 25.14 9.99 4.61
C PRO A 39 23.88 9.18 4.30
N ILE A 40 24.01 7.85 4.32
CA ILE A 40 22.86 6.96 4.31
C ILE A 40 22.03 7.19 5.58
N ILE A 41 20.72 7.29 5.42
CA ILE A 41 19.79 7.48 6.53
C ILE A 41 18.92 6.23 6.65
N LEU A 42 18.87 5.67 7.85
CA LEU A 42 18.03 4.54 8.22
C LEU A 42 16.98 5.03 9.23
N MET A 43 15.70 4.76 8.98
CA MET A 43 14.62 5.16 9.87
C MET A 43 14.06 3.96 10.63
N ARG A 44 13.92 4.12 11.96
CA ARG A 44 13.18 3.16 12.80
C ARG A 44 12.07 3.93 13.50
N ASN A 45 10.84 3.74 13.06
CA ASN A 45 9.70 4.58 13.48
C ASN A 45 10.00 6.07 13.18
N SER A 46 10.15 6.91 14.21
CA SER A 46 10.52 8.33 14.10
C SER A 46 12.02 8.59 14.32
N ASP A 47 12.81 7.59 14.69
CA ASP A 47 14.26 7.76 14.91
C ASP A 47 15.01 7.79 13.58
N MET A 48 15.81 8.83 13.38
CA MET A 48 16.76 8.97 12.27
C MET A 48 18.12 8.46 12.72
N LEU A 49 18.66 7.49 11.98
CA LEU A 49 19.90 6.79 12.32
C LEU A 49 20.85 6.82 11.12
N PHE A 50 22.13 6.80 11.41
CA PHE A 50 23.23 6.83 10.41
C PHE A 50 24.11 5.61 10.62
N VAL A 51 24.98 5.34 9.65
CA VAL A 51 25.97 4.28 9.71
C VAL A 51 27.35 4.93 9.63
N ASP A 52 28.25 4.60 10.56
CA ASP A 52 29.64 5.04 10.51
C ASP A 52 30.50 4.12 9.62
N SER A 53 31.75 4.51 9.40
CA SER A 53 32.73 3.77 8.58
C SER A 53 33.04 2.37 9.08
N ASN A 54 32.73 2.06 10.35
CA ASN A 54 32.91 0.74 10.97
C ASN A 54 31.62 -0.09 10.90
N GLY A 55 30.55 0.41 10.24
CA GLY A 55 29.26 -0.26 10.16
C GLY A 55 28.38 -0.11 11.40
N LYS A 56 28.77 0.72 12.38
CA LYS A 56 27.99 0.94 13.62
C LYS A 56 26.90 1.96 13.40
N ILE A 57 25.73 1.69 13.99
CA ILE A 57 24.57 2.59 13.91
C ILE A 57 24.70 3.70 14.96
N THR A 58 24.55 4.95 14.55
CA THR A 58 24.65 6.15 15.37
C THR A 58 23.47 7.10 15.15
N LYS A 59 23.14 7.92 16.17
CA LYS A 59 22.18 9.03 16.04
C LYS A 59 22.86 10.35 15.65
N ALA A 60 24.17 10.44 15.78
CA ALA A 60 24.94 11.63 15.45
C ALA A 60 25.40 11.58 13.98
N VAL A 61 25.35 12.73 13.33
CA VAL A 61 25.96 12.93 12.02
C VAL A 61 27.35 13.52 12.21
N ASP A 62 28.37 12.80 11.78
CA ASP A 62 29.76 13.25 11.80
C ASP A 62 30.46 12.98 10.45
N SER A 63 31.75 13.29 10.37
CA SER A 63 32.53 13.08 9.14
C SER A 63 32.79 11.61 8.82
N GLU A 64 32.60 10.71 9.77
CA GLU A 64 32.82 9.26 9.63
C GLU A 64 31.58 8.52 9.10
N CYS A 65 30.42 9.21 9.00
CA CYS A 65 29.23 8.59 8.45
C CYS A 65 29.41 8.16 6.99
N VAL A 66 28.94 6.94 6.69
CA VAL A 66 29.00 6.36 5.34
C VAL A 66 28.19 7.19 4.37
N LYS A 67 28.85 7.86 3.43
CA LYS A 67 28.22 8.63 2.36
C LYS A 67 27.91 7.72 1.17
N VAL A 68 26.77 7.94 0.57
CA VAL A 68 26.33 7.27 -0.65
C VAL A 68 26.97 7.96 -1.84
N THR A 69 27.80 7.25 -2.59
CA THR A 69 28.49 7.80 -3.77
C THR A 69 27.54 7.97 -4.96
N SER A 70 27.97 8.79 -5.92
CA SER A 70 27.25 8.95 -7.19
C SER A 70 27.10 7.63 -7.95
N ALA A 71 28.14 6.80 -7.98
CA ALA A 71 28.12 5.49 -8.63
C ALA A 71 27.15 4.52 -7.96
N GLU A 72 27.00 4.57 -6.64
CA GLU A 72 26.05 3.75 -5.89
C GLU A 72 24.58 4.15 -6.13
N ILE A 73 24.30 5.44 -6.29
CA ILE A 73 22.98 5.92 -6.72
C ILE A 73 22.63 5.35 -8.10
N ASP A 74 23.56 5.43 -9.05
CA ASP A 74 23.35 4.94 -10.41
C ASP A 74 23.21 3.40 -10.42
N SER A 75 24.05 2.67 -9.67
CA SER A 75 23.97 1.21 -9.52
C SER A 75 22.64 0.77 -8.92
N PHE A 76 22.16 1.45 -7.86
CA PHE A 76 20.87 1.16 -7.25
C PHE A 76 19.71 1.41 -8.23
N PHE A 77 19.77 2.51 -9.00
CA PHE A 77 18.77 2.79 -10.03
C PHE A 77 18.66 1.68 -11.08
N TYR A 78 19.79 1.23 -11.63
CA TYR A 78 19.77 0.13 -12.59
C TYR A 78 19.29 -1.19 -11.97
N ALA A 79 19.65 -1.47 -10.72
CA ALA A 79 19.22 -2.68 -10.02
C ALA A 79 17.68 -2.72 -9.84
N ILE A 80 17.06 -1.61 -9.40
CA ILE A 80 15.60 -1.54 -9.21
C ILE A 80 14.84 -1.56 -10.54
N CYS A 81 15.43 -1.07 -11.64
CA CYS A 81 14.90 -1.16 -12.99
C CYS A 81 15.27 -2.48 -13.71
N ARG A 82 15.88 -3.45 -13.03
CA ARG A 82 16.34 -4.72 -13.65
C ARG A 82 17.16 -4.50 -14.93
N ASN A 83 17.98 -3.48 -14.98
CA ASN A 83 18.74 -3.01 -16.16
C ASN A 83 17.88 -2.66 -17.39
N SER A 84 16.56 -2.49 -17.24
CA SER A 84 15.64 -2.11 -18.30
C SER A 84 14.80 -0.89 -17.90
N VAL A 85 15.42 0.30 -17.96
CA VAL A 85 14.75 1.55 -17.56
C VAL A 85 13.47 1.82 -18.34
N HIS A 86 13.41 1.42 -19.61
CA HIS A 86 12.23 1.61 -20.46
C HIS A 86 11.00 0.87 -19.94
N SER A 87 11.17 -0.32 -19.38
CA SER A 87 10.07 -1.12 -18.82
C SER A 87 9.44 -0.50 -17.57
N PHE A 88 10.14 0.45 -16.93
CA PHE A 88 9.69 1.15 -15.73
C PHE A 88 9.37 2.63 -16.00
N GLN A 89 9.18 3.02 -17.27
CA GLN A 89 8.97 4.43 -17.63
C GLN A 89 7.74 5.04 -16.96
N GLU A 90 6.64 4.30 -16.88
CA GLU A 90 5.39 4.74 -16.24
C GLU A 90 5.56 4.88 -14.74
N ASP A 91 6.20 3.91 -14.08
CA ASP A 91 6.53 3.96 -12.65
C ASP A 91 7.44 5.15 -12.32
N ILE A 92 8.48 5.36 -13.14
CA ILE A 92 9.40 6.50 -13.00
C ILE A 92 8.63 7.82 -13.12
N CYS A 93 7.72 7.94 -14.09
CA CYS A 93 6.89 9.14 -14.25
C CYS A 93 5.92 9.34 -13.09
N SER A 94 5.41 8.27 -12.50
CA SER A 94 4.56 8.31 -11.29
C SER A 94 5.35 8.63 -10.01
N GLY A 95 6.70 8.55 -10.08
CA GLY A 95 7.62 8.93 -9.01
C GLY A 95 8.00 7.81 -8.05
N PHE A 96 7.55 6.58 -8.27
CA PHE A 96 7.95 5.42 -7.45
C PHE A 96 7.97 4.12 -8.24
N ILE A 97 8.76 3.15 -7.74
CA ILE A 97 8.83 1.77 -8.25
C ILE A 97 8.51 0.83 -7.08
N THR A 98 7.66 -0.17 -7.31
CA THR A 98 7.44 -1.27 -6.36
C THR A 98 8.45 -2.37 -6.61
N LEU A 99 9.05 -2.92 -5.54
CA LEU A 99 10.02 -4.01 -5.58
C LEU A 99 9.43 -5.31 -5.04
N SER A 100 10.14 -6.42 -5.27
CA SER A 100 9.85 -7.70 -4.61
C SER A 100 9.71 -7.51 -3.11
N GLY A 101 8.75 -8.20 -2.48
CA GLY A 101 8.38 -8.00 -1.08
C GLY A 101 7.48 -6.78 -0.82
N GLY A 102 7.00 -6.11 -1.88
CA GLY A 102 6.08 -4.97 -1.76
C GLY A 102 6.73 -3.66 -1.30
N HIS A 103 8.05 -3.58 -1.28
CA HIS A 103 8.78 -2.36 -0.92
C HIS A 103 8.56 -1.28 -1.98
N ARG A 104 8.41 -0.01 -1.57
CA ARG A 104 8.22 1.12 -2.48
C ARG A 104 9.45 2.03 -2.49
N VAL A 105 9.94 2.33 -3.67
CA VAL A 105 11.09 3.21 -3.88
C VAL A 105 10.65 4.49 -4.56
N GLY A 106 10.54 5.58 -3.81
CA GLY A 106 10.35 6.91 -4.35
C GLY A 106 11.62 7.45 -4.97
N LEU A 107 11.51 8.12 -6.13
CA LEU A 107 12.63 8.66 -6.89
C LEU A 107 12.68 10.19 -6.79
N CYS A 108 13.87 10.73 -6.62
CA CYS A 108 14.14 12.18 -6.67
C CYS A 108 15.13 12.48 -7.79
N GLY A 109 14.84 13.51 -8.58
CA GLY A 109 15.70 13.93 -9.68
C GLY A 109 15.16 15.17 -10.37
N THR A 110 15.58 15.41 -11.61
CA THR A 110 15.12 16.53 -12.44
C THR A 110 13.98 16.04 -13.35
N ALA A 111 12.79 16.60 -13.16
CA ALA A 111 11.62 16.26 -13.98
C ALA A 111 11.79 16.79 -15.42
N VAL A 112 11.40 15.97 -16.40
CA VAL A 112 11.21 16.38 -17.79
C VAL A 112 9.71 16.51 -18.03
N VAL A 113 9.25 17.73 -18.29
CA VAL A 113 7.83 18.04 -18.45
C VAL A 113 7.50 18.31 -19.92
N ARG A 114 6.44 17.68 -20.44
CA ARG A 114 5.87 17.96 -21.76
C ARG A 114 4.35 18.05 -21.64
N GLY A 115 3.76 19.10 -22.19
CA GLY A 115 2.32 19.30 -22.13
C GLY A 115 1.75 19.34 -20.70
N GLY A 116 2.52 19.87 -19.72
CA GLY A 116 2.12 19.94 -18.31
C GLY A 116 2.23 18.62 -17.52
N LYS A 117 2.68 17.53 -18.15
CA LYS A 117 2.86 16.22 -17.51
C LYS A 117 4.34 15.85 -17.42
N ILE A 118 4.73 15.18 -16.34
CA ILE A 118 6.06 14.58 -16.22
C ILE A 118 6.13 13.39 -17.18
N THR A 119 7.08 13.45 -18.10
CA THR A 119 7.32 12.39 -19.11
C THR A 119 8.58 11.60 -18.84
N ASN A 120 9.45 12.09 -17.95
CA ASN A 120 10.65 11.39 -17.49
C ASN A 120 11.24 12.10 -16.26
N ILE A 121 12.10 11.39 -15.52
CA ILE A 121 12.97 11.97 -14.48
C ILE A 121 14.41 11.67 -14.87
N LYS A 122 15.26 12.72 -14.94
CA LYS A 122 16.69 12.61 -15.22
C LYS A 122 17.51 13.10 -14.03
N ASN A 123 18.84 12.85 -14.06
CA ASN A 123 19.75 13.25 -12.99
C ASN A 123 19.25 12.82 -11.61
N ILE A 124 18.93 11.54 -11.48
CA ILE A 124 18.45 11.00 -10.22
C ILE A 124 19.49 11.26 -9.13
N ASN A 125 19.08 11.91 -8.05
CA ASN A 125 19.94 12.35 -6.97
C ASN A 125 19.63 11.68 -5.63
N GLY A 126 18.58 10.89 -5.57
CA GLY A 126 18.23 10.14 -4.37
C GLY A 126 17.01 9.27 -4.47
N PHE A 127 16.90 8.39 -3.49
CA PHE A 127 15.81 7.44 -3.33
C PHE A 127 15.28 7.46 -1.90
N ASN A 128 14.00 7.22 -1.77
CA ASN A 128 13.34 6.95 -0.52
C ASN A 128 12.72 5.55 -0.55
N VAL A 129 13.39 4.59 0.08
CA VAL A 129 12.95 3.19 0.11
C VAL A 129 12.10 2.97 1.34
N ARG A 130 10.80 2.80 1.15
CA ARG A 130 9.86 2.45 2.22
C ARG A 130 9.78 0.93 2.35
N VAL A 131 10.15 0.44 3.54
CA VAL A 131 10.13 -1.00 3.83
C VAL A 131 8.69 -1.43 4.07
N SER A 132 8.21 -2.32 3.21
CA SER A 132 6.88 -2.92 3.36
C SER A 132 6.87 -3.85 4.55
N ARG A 133 5.76 -3.86 5.28
CA ARG A 133 5.47 -4.81 6.34
C ARG A 133 4.04 -5.25 6.21
N GLU A 134 3.85 -6.52 6.15
CA GLU A 134 2.54 -7.10 6.23
C GLU A 134 2.13 -7.29 7.69
N ILE A 135 0.98 -6.75 8.06
CA ILE A 135 0.42 -6.89 9.40
C ILE A 135 -0.82 -7.77 9.28
N ILE A 136 -0.73 -8.97 9.84
CA ILE A 136 -1.78 -9.98 9.81
C ILE A 136 -2.52 -10.01 11.15
N GLY A 137 -3.83 -10.23 11.12
CA GLY A 137 -4.70 -10.42 12.29
C GLY A 137 -5.46 -9.17 12.73
N LEU A 138 -5.29 -8.03 12.03
CA LEU A 138 -6.02 -6.81 12.38
C LEU A 138 -7.49 -6.84 11.96
N GLY A 139 -7.82 -7.57 10.90
CA GLY A 139 -9.18 -7.74 10.39
C GLY A 139 -9.96 -8.87 11.05
N GLU A 140 -9.34 -9.73 11.84
CA GLU A 140 -9.96 -10.95 12.37
C GLU A 140 -11.19 -10.67 13.24
N ASP A 141 -11.17 -9.66 14.09
CA ASP A 141 -12.32 -9.31 14.94
C ASP A 141 -13.51 -8.83 14.09
N ILE A 142 -13.23 -8.00 13.09
CA ILE A 142 -14.24 -7.51 12.14
C ILE A 142 -14.80 -8.68 11.31
N TYR A 143 -13.90 -9.54 10.80
CA TYR A 143 -14.29 -10.71 10.04
C TYR A 143 -15.21 -11.62 10.84
N ASN A 144 -14.86 -11.94 12.07
CA ASN A 144 -15.64 -12.83 12.94
C ASN A 144 -17.01 -12.25 13.31
N LYS A 145 -17.10 -10.92 13.49
CA LYS A 145 -18.36 -10.25 13.88
C LYS A 145 -19.31 -10.02 12.71
N ILE A 146 -18.78 -9.82 11.49
CA ILE A 146 -19.58 -9.38 10.34
C ILE A 146 -19.73 -10.49 9.30
N PHE A 147 -18.66 -11.23 8.98
CA PHE A 147 -18.60 -12.14 7.85
C PHE A 147 -18.72 -13.62 8.24
N CYS A 148 -18.84 -13.92 9.55
CA CYS A 148 -18.98 -15.30 10.02
C CYS A 148 -20.37 -15.84 9.70
N GLY A 149 -20.52 -16.45 8.51
CA GLY A 149 -21.77 -17.07 8.06
C GLY A 149 -22.22 -16.60 6.69
N GLU A 150 -22.20 -15.31 6.41
CA GLU A 150 -22.62 -14.77 5.11
C GLU A 150 -21.82 -13.51 4.74
N LEU A 151 -21.76 -13.23 3.43
CA LEU A 151 -21.16 -12.00 2.93
C LEU A 151 -22.07 -10.80 3.17
N LYS A 152 -21.48 -9.68 3.56
CA LYS A 152 -22.13 -8.40 3.85
C LYS A 152 -21.51 -7.26 3.07
N ASN A 153 -22.29 -6.23 2.79
CA ASN A 153 -21.80 -4.95 2.31
C ASN A 153 -21.24 -4.17 3.50
N VAL A 154 -19.95 -3.85 3.47
CA VAL A 154 -19.25 -3.22 4.59
C VAL A 154 -18.50 -1.98 4.16
N LEU A 155 -18.65 -0.90 4.90
CA LEU A 155 -17.91 0.34 4.72
C LEU A 155 -16.97 0.56 5.90
N ILE A 156 -15.66 0.65 5.64
CA ILE A 156 -14.63 0.92 6.64
C ILE A 156 -14.29 2.41 6.60
N ALA A 157 -14.63 3.12 7.64
CA ALA A 157 -14.47 4.58 7.71
C ALA A 157 -13.47 4.99 8.80
N GLY A 158 -12.78 6.09 8.57
CA GLY A 158 -11.85 6.65 9.54
C GLY A 158 -10.99 7.76 8.94
N ALA A 159 -10.29 8.48 9.81
CA ALA A 159 -9.36 9.54 9.42
C ALA A 159 -8.19 9.01 8.55
N PRO A 160 -7.44 9.88 7.85
CA PRO A 160 -6.17 9.50 7.24
C PRO A 160 -5.25 8.82 8.26
N ALA A 161 -4.51 7.81 7.83
CA ALA A 161 -3.59 7.00 8.66
C ALA A 161 -4.24 6.28 9.87
N SER A 162 -5.57 6.04 9.86
CA SER A 162 -6.25 5.26 10.91
C SER A 162 -6.11 3.73 10.74
N GLY A 163 -5.44 3.26 9.69
CA GLY A 163 -5.22 1.84 9.42
C GLY A 163 -6.27 1.17 8.53
N LYS A 164 -7.14 1.94 7.83
CA LYS A 164 -8.16 1.42 6.91
C LYS A 164 -7.59 0.43 5.89
N THR A 165 -6.58 0.85 5.13
CA THR A 165 -5.92 0.01 4.11
C THR A 165 -5.34 -1.27 4.71
N THR A 166 -4.76 -1.20 5.93
CA THR A 166 -4.20 -2.37 6.61
C THR A 166 -5.29 -3.38 7.02
N ILE A 167 -6.40 -2.89 7.55
CA ILE A 167 -7.56 -3.73 7.90
C ILE A 167 -8.19 -4.30 6.63
N LEU A 168 -8.36 -3.49 5.59
CA LEU A 168 -8.96 -3.91 4.33
C LEU A 168 -8.12 -5.01 3.66
N ARG A 169 -6.79 -4.91 3.72
CA ARG A 169 -5.85 -5.95 3.26
C ARG A 169 -6.06 -7.26 4.00
N ASP A 170 -6.11 -7.22 5.32
CA ASP A 170 -6.29 -8.43 6.13
C ASP A 170 -7.68 -9.05 5.96
N LEU A 171 -8.72 -8.22 5.77
CA LEU A 171 -10.05 -8.69 5.38
C LEU A 171 -10.05 -9.32 3.99
N CYS A 172 -9.32 -8.76 3.02
CA CYS A 172 -9.17 -9.34 1.69
C CYS A 172 -8.56 -10.74 1.78
N ARG A 173 -7.48 -10.92 2.55
CA ARG A 173 -6.85 -12.21 2.83
C ARG A 173 -7.84 -13.23 3.42
N LEU A 174 -8.61 -12.82 4.43
CA LEU A 174 -9.56 -13.69 5.11
C LEU A 174 -10.75 -14.07 4.19
N LEU A 175 -11.30 -13.10 3.46
CA LEU A 175 -12.39 -13.31 2.52
C LEU A 175 -11.95 -14.12 1.30
N GLY A 176 -10.79 -13.81 0.72
CA GLY A 176 -10.22 -14.49 -0.43
C GLY A 176 -9.76 -15.94 -0.14
N SER A 177 -9.76 -16.36 1.13
CA SER A 177 -9.59 -17.77 1.48
C SER A 177 -10.85 -18.61 1.26
N ARG A 178 -12.03 -17.99 1.12
CA ARG A 178 -13.34 -18.68 1.10
C ARG A 178 -14.24 -18.27 -0.06
N TYR A 179 -14.14 -17.04 -0.55
CA TYR A 179 -15.02 -16.44 -1.53
C TYR A 179 -14.23 -15.96 -2.74
N LYS A 180 -14.90 -15.83 -3.88
CA LYS A 180 -14.35 -15.19 -5.07
C LYS A 180 -14.29 -13.69 -4.83
N VAL A 181 -13.11 -13.14 -4.68
CA VAL A 181 -12.85 -11.72 -4.43
C VAL A 181 -12.31 -11.08 -5.70
N SER A 182 -12.87 -9.94 -6.10
CA SER A 182 -12.20 -9.02 -7.02
C SER A 182 -11.63 -7.85 -6.21
N LEU A 183 -10.32 -7.74 -6.15
CA LEU A 183 -9.62 -6.64 -5.49
C LEU A 183 -9.24 -5.58 -6.51
N ILE A 184 -9.79 -4.36 -6.37
CA ILE A 184 -9.41 -3.23 -7.21
C ILE A 184 -8.41 -2.38 -6.43
N ASP A 185 -7.14 -2.47 -6.83
CA ASP A 185 -6.00 -1.85 -6.13
C ASP A 185 -5.35 -0.76 -7.01
N GLU A 186 -6.03 0.38 -7.13
CA GLU A 186 -5.63 1.49 -7.99
C GLU A 186 -4.21 2.02 -7.68
N ARG A 187 -3.79 1.93 -6.41
CA ARG A 187 -2.50 2.45 -5.94
C ARG A 187 -1.49 1.37 -5.56
N SER A 188 -1.77 0.10 -5.85
CA SER A 188 -0.94 -1.03 -5.42
C SER A 188 -0.62 -1.02 -3.92
N GLU A 189 -1.57 -0.60 -3.07
CA GLU A 189 -1.35 -0.47 -1.62
C GLU A 189 -1.85 -1.70 -0.84
N ILE A 190 -2.79 -2.46 -1.40
CA ILE A 190 -3.35 -3.66 -0.76
C ILE A 190 -2.53 -4.88 -1.16
N ALA A 191 -2.50 -5.23 -2.44
CA ALA A 191 -1.78 -6.40 -2.95
C ALA A 191 -0.28 -6.15 -3.12
N ALA A 192 0.13 -4.88 -3.33
CA ALA A 192 1.52 -4.49 -3.60
C ALA A 192 2.12 -5.32 -4.74
N VAL A 193 1.45 -5.34 -5.90
CA VAL A 193 1.82 -6.20 -7.03
C VAL A 193 3.21 -5.87 -7.55
N TYR A 194 4.00 -6.92 -7.76
CA TYR A 194 5.31 -6.87 -8.40
C TYR A 194 5.37 -7.87 -9.53
N SER A 195 5.57 -7.39 -10.76
CA SER A 195 5.61 -8.23 -11.97
C SER A 195 4.40 -9.16 -12.11
N GLY A 196 3.20 -8.65 -11.82
CA GLY A 196 1.94 -9.39 -11.89
C GLY A 196 1.66 -10.32 -10.71
N VAL A 197 2.53 -10.34 -9.70
CA VAL A 197 2.37 -11.21 -8.52
C VAL A 197 2.11 -10.36 -7.27
N PRO A 198 1.00 -10.59 -6.54
CA PRO A 198 0.76 -9.97 -5.25
C PRO A 198 1.89 -10.29 -4.27
N GLN A 199 2.39 -9.28 -3.57
CA GLN A 199 3.46 -9.43 -2.56
C GLN A 199 2.91 -9.55 -1.15
N ASN A 200 1.69 -9.08 -0.92
CA ASN A 200 0.93 -9.34 0.28
C ASN A 200 0.00 -10.53 0.06
N ASP A 201 -0.30 -11.26 1.14
CA ASP A 201 -1.32 -12.31 1.09
C ASP A 201 -2.71 -11.67 1.00
N VAL A 202 -3.37 -11.84 -0.14
CA VAL A 202 -4.73 -11.35 -0.41
C VAL A 202 -5.75 -12.49 -0.48
N GLY A 203 -5.33 -13.73 -0.18
CA GLY A 203 -6.16 -14.93 -0.26
C GLY A 203 -6.15 -15.60 -1.64
N MET A 204 -6.28 -16.92 -1.64
CA MET A 204 -6.09 -17.76 -2.84
C MET A 204 -7.13 -17.58 -3.94
N ASN A 205 -8.33 -17.07 -3.63
CA ASN A 205 -9.43 -16.83 -4.57
C ASN A 205 -9.61 -15.35 -4.89
N THR A 206 -8.54 -14.56 -4.85
CA THR A 206 -8.59 -13.12 -5.13
C THR A 206 -8.00 -12.80 -6.49
N ASP A 207 -8.81 -12.22 -7.36
CA ASP A 207 -8.38 -11.63 -8.62
C ASP A 207 -8.00 -10.17 -8.38
N VAL A 208 -6.77 -9.79 -8.72
CA VAL A 208 -6.24 -8.45 -8.44
C VAL A 208 -6.24 -7.60 -9.71
N PHE A 209 -6.94 -6.47 -9.66
CA PHE A 209 -6.94 -5.40 -10.68
C PHE A 209 -5.96 -4.31 -10.23
N ASP A 210 -4.69 -4.49 -10.57
CA ASP A 210 -3.61 -3.58 -10.17
C ASP A 210 -3.51 -2.39 -11.12
N GLY A 211 -3.51 -1.18 -10.56
CA GLY A 211 -3.41 0.07 -11.34
C GLY A 211 -4.67 0.45 -12.13
N TYR A 212 -5.76 -0.30 -12.02
CA TYR A 212 -7.03 0.09 -12.61
C TYR A 212 -7.64 1.27 -11.87
N SER A 213 -8.28 2.20 -12.60
CA SER A 213 -9.19 3.13 -11.95
C SER A 213 -10.32 2.35 -11.27
N LYS A 214 -10.87 2.86 -10.16
CA LYS A 214 -11.94 2.14 -9.45
C LYS A 214 -13.17 1.93 -10.33
N ALA A 215 -13.52 2.93 -11.16
CA ALA A 215 -14.64 2.84 -12.09
C ALA A 215 -14.45 1.70 -13.10
N ASP A 216 -13.32 1.68 -13.80
CA ASP A 216 -13.01 0.64 -14.79
C ASP A 216 -12.89 -0.74 -14.15
N GLY A 217 -12.28 -0.81 -12.96
CA GLY A 217 -12.12 -2.04 -12.18
C GLY A 217 -13.48 -2.61 -11.74
N LEU A 218 -14.36 -1.77 -11.18
CA LEU A 218 -15.72 -2.16 -10.78
C LEU A 218 -16.53 -2.67 -11.97
N GLU A 219 -16.57 -1.93 -13.08
CA GLU A 219 -17.27 -2.33 -14.29
C GLU A 219 -16.75 -3.67 -14.83
N THR A 220 -15.43 -3.80 -14.92
CA THR A 220 -14.79 -5.02 -15.45
C THR A 220 -15.06 -6.21 -14.54
N ALA A 221 -14.92 -6.06 -13.21
CA ALA A 221 -15.14 -7.13 -12.25
C ALA A 221 -16.58 -7.67 -12.35
N VAL A 222 -17.58 -6.77 -12.37
CA VAL A 222 -19.00 -7.16 -12.50
C VAL A 222 -19.25 -7.90 -13.81
N ARG A 223 -18.70 -7.40 -14.91
CA ARG A 223 -19.00 -7.91 -16.26
C ARG A 223 -18.39 -9.29 -16.55
N VAL A 224 -17.15 -9.54 -16.06
CA VAL A 224 -16.38 -10.71 -16.55
C VAL A 224 -15.87 -11.66 -15.47
N MET A 225 -15.78 -11.23 -14.18
CA MET A 225 -15.20 -12.07 -13.13
C MET A 225 -16.23 -12.80 -12.29
N SER A 226 -17.48 -12.32 -12.26
CA SER A 226 -18.56 -12.87 -11.42
C SER A 226 -18.12 -13.10 -9.97
N PRO A 227 -17.59 -12.06 -9.28
CA PRO A 227 -17.14 -12.20 -7.91
C PRO A 227 -18.31 -12.33 -6.93
N ASP A 228 -18.05 -12.92 -5.76
CA ASP A 228 -18.97 -12.91 -4.64
C ASP A 228 -18.92 -11.57 -3.89
N ILE A 229 -17.71 -10.95 -3.87
CA ILE A 229 -17.45 -9.66 -3.23
C ILE A 229 -16.36 -8.88 -3.97
N ILE A 230 -16.54 -7.56 -4.07
CA ILE A 230 -15.51 -6.64 -4.57
C ILE A 230 -14.94 -5.85 -3.40
N ILE A 231 -13.60 -5.72 -3.37
CA ILE A 231 -12.86 -4.98 -2.34
C ILE A 231 -12.06 -3.87 -2.99
N PHE A 232 -12.08 -2.66 -2.43
CA PHE A 232 -11.24 -1.54 -2.87
C PHE A 232 -11.08 -0.48 -1.79
N ASP A 233 -9.99 0.29 -1.87
CA ASP A 233 -9.67 1.36 -0.92
C ASP A 233 -10.14 2.73 -1.43
N GLU A 234 -10.46 3.63 -0.50
CA GLU A 234 -10.78 5.04 -0.74
C GLU A 234 -11.92 5.32 -1.73
N ALA A 235 -13.14 4.83 -1.45
CA ALA A 235 -14.34 5.25 -2.18
C ALA A 235 -14.53 6.78 -2.05
N GLY A 236 -14.71 7.50 -3.18
CA GLY A 236 -14.75 8.97 -3.08
C GLY A 236 -15.40 9.73 -4.22
N SER A 237 -15.48 9.22 -5.43
CA SER A 237 -16.08 9.94 -6.56
C SER A 237 -17.55 9.56 -6.80
N GLN A 238 -18.30 10.47 -7.43
CA GLN A 238 -19.70 10.25 -7.81
C GLN A 238 -19.84 9.08 -8.82
N ASP A 239 -18.89 8.97 -9.74
CA ASP A 239 -18.90 7.91 -10.75
C ASP A 239 -18.68 6.53 -10.10
N GLU A 240 -17.74 6.43 -9.15
CA GLU A 240 -17.52 5.21 -8.36
C GLU A 240 -18.79 4.77 -7.65
N PHE A 241 -19.55 5.69 -7.09
CA PHE A 241 -20.79 5.39 -6.37
C PHE A 241 -21.86 4.74 -7.26
N GLY A 242 -21.98 5.17 -8.53
CA GLY A 242 -22.89 4.53 -9.49
C GLY A 242 -22.51 3.09 -9.79
N TYR A 243 -21.23 2.80 -9.98
CA TYR A 243 -20.74 1.43 -10.20
C TYR A 243 -20.88 0.55 -8.97
N MET A 244 -20.67 1.10 -7.75
CA MET A 244 -20.90 0.38 -6.50
C MET A 244 -22.35 -0.05 -6.36
N GLU A 245 -23.29 0.89 -6.57
CA GLU A 245 -24.72 0.61 -6.49
C GLU A 245 -25.14 -0.42 -7.55
N HIS A 246 -24.62 -0.32 -8.75
CA HIS A 246 -24.85 -1.31 -9.80
C HIS A 246 -24.36 -2.71 -9.39
N ALA A 247 -23.17 -2.83 -8.84
CA ALA A 247 -22.62 -4.11 -8.38
C ALA A 247 -23.50 -4.73 -7.27
N MET A 248 -23.93 -3.91 -6.28
CA MET A 248 -24.84 -4.35 -5.22
C MET A 248 -26.19 -4.83 -5.78
N ASN A 249 -26.74 -4.13 -6.79
CA ASN A 249 -27.99 -4.52 -7.46
C ASN A 249 -27.84 -5.83 -8.26
N CYS A 250 -26.63 -6.16 -8.72
CA CYS A 250 -26.29 -7.46 -9.33
C CYS A 250 -26.08 -8.57 -8.29
N GLY A 251 -26.25 -8.29 -7.00
CA GLY A 251 -26.09 -9.27 -5.92
C GLY A 251 -24.65 -9.45 -5.42
N ILE A 252 -23.69 -8.68 -5.97
CA ILE A 252 -22.30 -8.70 -5.55
C ILE A 252 -22.14 -7.86 -4.28
N ARG A 253 -21.38 -8.35 -3.31
CA ARG A 253 -21.11 -7.60 -2.08
C ARG A 253 -19.95 -6.64 -2.28
N ILE A 254 -19.95 -5.57 -1.49
CA ILE A 254 -18.88 -4.54 -1.51
C ILE A 254 -18.28 -4.44 -0.10
N CYS A 255 -16.95 -4.49 -0.04
CA CYS A 255 -16.18 -4.08 1.14
C CYS A 255 -15.22 -2.97 0.73
N ALA A 256 -15.51 -1.73 1.12
CA ALA A 256 -14.74 -0.57 0.71
C ALA A 256 -14.31 0.29 1.89
N SER A 257 -13.27 1.10 1.72
CA SER A 257 -12.92 2.12 2.69
C SER A 257 -13.35 3.53 2.26
N ILE A 258 -13.51 4.41 3.23
CA ILE A 258 -13.78 5.83 2.99
C ILE A 258 -13.10 6.70 4.06
N HIS A 259 -12.66 7.88 3.65
CA HIS A 259 -12.27 8.92 4.60
C HIS A 259 -13.53 9.61 5.14
N ALA A 260 -13.88 9.31 6.39
CA ALA A 260 -14.97 9.99 7.08
C ALA A 260 -14.67 10.09 8.58
N SER A 261 -15.16 11.16 9.20
CA SER A 261 -14.95 11.45 10.62
C SER A 261 -16.13 11.04 11.51
N SER A 262 -17.31 10.84 10.93
CA SER A 262 -18.52 10.44 11.63
C SER A 262 -19.52 9.73 10.71
N ILE A 263 -20.54 9.13 11.30
CA ILE A 263 -21.66 8.53 10.57
C ILE A 263 -22.41 9.60 9.74
N GLU A 264 -22.60 10.79 10.30
CA GLU A 264 -23.28 11.91 9.61
C GLU A 264 -22.51 12.33 8.36
N ASP A 265 -21.18 12.31 8.42
CA ASP A 265 -20.33 12.60 7.26
C ASP A 265 -20.53 11.55 6.16
N ILE A 266 -20.64 10.28 6.52
CA ILE A 266 -20.93 9.18 5.58
C ILE A 266 -22.32 9.36 4.94
N LYS A 267 -23.36 9.60 5.77
CA LYS A 267 -24.74 9.82 5.29
C LYS A 267 -24.85 10.97 4.28
N ARG A 268 -24.04 12.01 4.47
CA ARG A 268 -24.00 13.16 3.56
C ARG A 268 -23.30 12.86 2.23
N ARG A 269 -22.26 12.02 2.27
CA ARG A 269 -21.39 11.77 1.11
C ARG A 269 -21.85 10.60 0.24
N ILE A 270 -22.44 9.57 0.84
CA ILE A 270 -22.91 8.37 0.14
C ILE A 270 -24.44 8.33 0.17
N PRO A 271 -25.14 8.69 -0.92
CA PRO A 271 -26.60 8.72 -0.96
C PRO A 271 -27.23 7.36 -0.63
N PHE A 272 -26.61 6.26 -1.04
CA PHE A 272 -27.07 4.88 -0.82
C PHE A 272 -26.38 4.20 0.37
N TRP A 273 -25.94 4.97 1.38
CA TRP A 273 -25.28 4.41 2.57
C TRP A 273 -26.07 3.28 3.27
N LYS A 274 -27.38 3.28 3.14
CA LYS A 274 -28.29 2.23 3.68
C LYS A 274 -28.17 0.89 2.96
N SER A 275 -27.55 0.83 1.79
CA SER A 275 -27.26 -0.41 1.06
C SER A 275 -26.05 -1.17 1.65
N PHE A 276 -25.30 -0.54 2.54
CA PHE A 276 -24.32 -1.25 3.38
C PHE A 276 -25.04 -1.89 4.59
N ASP A 277 -24.66 -3.12 4.93
CA ASP A 277 -25.15 -3.80 6.12
C ASP A 277 -24.48 -3.26 7.39
N HIS A 278 -23.18 -2.95 7.28
CA HIS A 278 -22.38 -2.46 8.40
C HIS A 278 -21.45 -1.31 8.02
N ILE A 279 -21.26 -0.39 8.99
CA ILE A 279 -20.24 0.65 8.94
C ILE A 279 -19.27 0.41 10.10
N VAL A 280 -17.97 0.29 9.78
CA VAL A 280 -16.90 0.13 10.77
C VAL A 280 -16.16 1.45 10.89
N MET A 281 -16.31 2.13 12.03
CA MET A 281 -15.60 3.38 12.33
C MET A 281 -14.30 3.10 13.07
N LEU A 282 -13.17 3.46 12.47
CA LEU A 282 -11.85 3.29 13.07
C LEU A 282 -11.46 4.50 13.91
N GLY A 283 -10.98 4.25 15.12
CA GLY A 283 -10.35 5.25 15.97
C GLY A 283 -8.95 5.63 15.49
N LYS A 284 -8.35 6.62 16.16
CA LYS A 284 -6.96 7.03 15.87
C LYS A 284 -5.97 6.03 16.45
N LEU A 285 -4.86 5.78 15.72
CA LEU A 285 -3.72 5.05 16.26
C LEU A 285 -3.09 5.82 17.46
N PRO A 286 -2.48 5.16 18.48
CA PRO A 286 -2.13 3.74 18.52
C PRO A 286 -3.21 2.81 19.09
N LYS A 287 -4.28 3.32 19.68
CA LYS A 287 -5.40 2.51 20.17
C LYS A 287 -6.34 2.23 19.00
N GLN A 288 -6.12 1.15 18.30
CA GLN A 288 -6.90 0.75 17.14
C GLN A 288 -8.30 0.23 17.55
N GLU A 289 -9.02 1.02 18.33
CA GLU A 289 -10.41 0.77 18.68
C GLU A 289 -11.26 0.98 17.44
N HIS A 290 -12.15 0.06 17.17
CA HIS A 290 -13.16 0.22 16.13
C HIS A 290 -14.55 0.02 16.70
N ARG A 291 -15.53 0.69 16.09
CA ARG A 291 -16.94 0.54 16.40
C ARG A 291 -17.68 0.05 15.18
N ILE A 292 -18.48 -0.98 15.34
CA ILE A 292 -19.29 -1.56 14.27
C ILE A 292 -20.72 -1.10 14.48
N PHE A 293 -21.29 -0.51 13.45
CA PHE A 293 -22.68 -0.06 13.42
C PHE A 293 -23.44 -0.86 12.38
N ARG A 294 -24.61 -1.32 12.72
CA ARG A 294 -25.57 -1.83 11.76
C ARG A 294 -26.33 -0.66 11.17
N THR A 295 -26.52 -0.64 9.86
CA THR A 295 -27.13 0.50 9.17
C THR A 295 -28.63 0.57 9.38
N ASP A 296 -29.29 -0.58 9.68
CA ASP A 296 -30.70 -0.65 10.04
C ASP A 296 -31.01 -0.05 11.44
N GLU A 297 -29.98 0.19 12.27
CA GLU A 297 -30.09 0.79 13.60
C GLU A 297 -29.74 2.30 13.62
N LEU A 298 -29.29 2.85 12.48
CA LEU A 298 -28.86 4.25 12.29
C LEU A 298 -29.95 5.09 11.61
#